data_abaab6173d5f76a85dde68e79af709c9
#
_entry.id   abaab6173d5f76a85dde68e79af709c9
#
_cell.length_a   1.000
_cell.length_b   1.000
_cell.length_c   1.000
_cell.angle_alpha   90.00
_cell.angle_beta   90.00
_cell.angle_gamma   90.00
#
_symmetry.space_group_name_H-M   'P 1'
#
loop_
_entity.id
_entity.type
_entity.pdbx_description
1 polymer ?
#
loop_
_entity_poly.entity_id
_entity_poly.type
_entity_poly.pdbx_seq_one_letter_code
_entity_poly.pdbx_strand_id
1 'polypeptide(L)'
;EKFTEETGIQVQYETFDSNEAMYTKIKQGGTTYDIAIPSEYMINKMKDEDLLVPLDYSKIEGIENIGPEFLNQSFDPGNKFSIPYFWGTLGIVYNETMVDEAPEHWDDLWKPEYKDSVG
;
A
#
# COMPACT_ATOMS: atom_id res chain seq x y z
N GLU A 1 -19.86 -8.30 5.71
CA GLU A 1 -21.21 -8.88 5.66
C GLU A 1 -21.30 -9.93 4.56
N LYS A 2 -21.20 -9.58 3.27
CA LYS A 2 -21.32 -10.52 2.14
C LYS A 2 -20.37 -11.72 2.24
N PHE A 3 -19.10 -11.52 2.55
CA PHE A 3 -18.12 -12.60 2.72
C PHE A 3 -18.55 -13.58 3.84
N THR A 4 -19.00 -13.03 4.96
CA THR A 4 -19.50 -13.87 6.10
C THR A 4 -20.76 -14.66 5.73
N GLU A 5 -21.67 -14.04 4.96
CA GLU A 5 -22.88 -14.71 4.48
C GLU A 5 -22.58 -15.90 3.54
N GLU A 6 -21.58 -15.69 2.64
CA GLU A 6 -21.20 -16.71 1.65
C GLU A 6 -20.32 -17.83 2.22
N THR A 7 -19.46 -17.50 3.20
CA THR A 7 -18.43 -18.44 3.70
C THR A 7 -18.69 -18.96 5.12
N GLY A 8 -19.52 -18.29 5.89
CA GLY A 8 -19.71 -18.55 7.33
C GLY A 8 -18.55 -18.03 8.20
N ILE A 9 -17.50 -17.44 7.61
CA ILE A 9 -16.33 -16.93 8.32
C ILE A 9 -16.60 -15.52 8.81
N GLN A 10 -16.47 -15.29 10.11
CA GLN A 10 -16.59 -13.96 10.68
C GLN A 10 -15.32 -13.16 10.47
N VAL A 11 -15.47 -11.93 9.98
CA VAL A 11 -14.37 -10.98 9.79
C VAL A 11 -14.30 -10.04 10.98
N GLN A 12 -13.16 -10.02 11.67
CA GLN A 12 -12.81 -9.01 12.66
C GLN A 12 -11.98 -7.94 11.96
N TYR A 13 -12.57 -6.80 11.76
CA TYR A 13 -11.93 -5.69 11.03
C TYR A 13 -11.37 -4.64 11.99
N GLU A 14 -10.10 -4.32 11.83
CA GLU A 14 -9.39 -3.30 12.58
C GLU A 14 -8.78 -2.27 11.61
N THR A 15 -8.86 -1.00 11.97
CA THR A 15 -8.28 0.11 11.20
C THR A 15 -7.10 0.72 11.94
N PHE A 16 -6.14 1.25 11.19
CA PHE A 16 -4.97 1.94 11.70
C PHE A 16 -4.83 3.30 11.00
N ASP A 17 -4.37 4.29 11.75
CA ASP A 17 -4.19 5.64 11.23
C ASP A 17 -2.99 5.77 10.29
N SER A 18 -2.04 4.83 10.37
CA SER A 18 -0.85 4.81 9.52
C SER A 18 -0.30 3.39 9.34
N ASN A 19 0.53 3.20 8.31
CA ASN A 19 1.29 1.96 8.11
C ASN A 19 2.23 1.67 9.29
N GLU A 20 2.81 2.69 9.90
CA GLU A 20 3.73 2.58 11.03
C GLU A 20 3.02 2.11 12.30
N ALA A 21 1.81 2.61 12.57
CA ALA A 21 0.99 2.15 13.68
C ALA A 21 0.60 0.68 13.53
N MET A 22 0.15 0.27 12.34
CA MET A 22 -0.16 -1.12 12.00
C MET A 22 1.08 -2.02 12.17
N TYR A 23 2.21 -1.65 11.56
CA TYR A 23 3.47 -2.39 11.65
C TYR A 23 3.91 -2.57 13.10
N THR A 24 3.87 -1.49 13.89
CA THR A 24 4.26 -1.53 15.30
C THR A 24 3.43 -2.55 16.07
N LYS A 25 2.12 -2.54 15.86
CA LYS A 25 1.21 -3.46 16.54
C LYS A 25 1.43 -4.92 16.13
N ILE A 26 1.61 -5.17 14.83
CA ILE A 26 1.94 -6.53 14.33
C ILE A 26 3.26 -7.02 14.93
N LYS A 27 4.28 -6.16 14.94
CA LYS A 27 5.61 -6.52 15.44
C LYS A 27 5.64 -6.77 16.96
N GLN A 28 4.86 -6.04 17.74
CA GLN A 28 4.74 -6.26 19.18
C GLN A 28 4.11 -7.62 19.52
N GLY A 29 3.37 -8.19 18.61
CA GLY A 29 2.64 -9.43 18.85
C GLY A 29 1.42 -9.22 19.76
N GLY A 30 0.85 -10.32 20.26
CA GLY A 30 -0.35 -10.29 21.11
C GLY A 30 -1.66 -10.38 20.34
N THR A 31 -1.69 -9.98 19.08
CA THR A 31 -2.80 -10.20 18.14
C THR A 31 -2.22 -10.83 16.87
N THR A 32 -2.82 -11.91 16.42
CA THR A 32 -2.49 -12.55 15.14
C THR A 32 -3.43 -11.98 14.08
N TYR A 33 -2.86 -11.42 13.02
CA TYR A 33 -3.61 -10.95 11.85
C TYR A 33 -3.46 -11.95 10.71
N ASP A 34 -4.59 -12.33 10.10
CA ASP A 34 -4.59 -13.19 8.92
C ASP A 34 -4.24 -12.39 7.66
N ILE A 35 -4.71 -11.14 7.58
CA ILE A 35 -4.48 -10.24 6.43
C ILE A 35 -4.18 -8.84 6.96
N ALA A 36 -3.21 -8.18 6.35
CA ALA A 36 -2.93 -6.76 6.51
C ALA A 36 -2.95 -6.06 5.14
N ILE A 37 -3.34 -4.79 5.09
CA ILE A 37 -3.41 -3.99 3.86
C ILE A 37 -2.49 -2.77 3.99
N PRO A 38 -1.18 -2.94 3.90
CA PRO A 38 -0.20 -1.86 3.93
C PRO A 38 0.10 -1.29 2.54
N SER A 39 0.77 -0.14 2.53
CA SER A 39 1.41 0.38 1.33
C SER A 39 2.68 -0.41 0.96
N GLU A 40 3.10 -0.31 -0.29
CA GLU A 40 4.23 -1.08 -0.86
C GLU A 40 5.53 -1.01 -0.06
N TYR A 41 5.92 0.20 0.41
CA TYR A 41 7.14 0.39 1.20
C TYR A 41 7.11 -0.39 2.52
N MET A 42 5.91 -0.51 3.11
CA MET A 42 5.72 -1.26 4.34
C MET A 42 5.70 -2.77 4.09
N ILE A 43 5.18 -3.23 2.94
CA ILE A 43 5.28 -4.63 2.51
C ILE A 43 6.76 -5.02 2.42
N ASN A 44 7.58 -4.19 1.76
CA ASN A 44 9.01 -4.45 1.64
C ASN A 44 9.68 -4.58 3.01
N LYS A 45 9.41 -3.63 3.92
CA LYS A 45 9.94 -3.67 5.29
C LYS A 45 9.50 -4.91 6.07
N MET A 46 8.21 -5.24 6.02
CA MET A 46 7.67 -6.41 6.74
C MET A 46 8.21 -7.73 6.19
N LYS A 47 8.43 -7.81 4.88
CA LYS A 47 9.09 -8.95 4.22
C LYS A 47 10.53 -9.11 4.72
N ASP A 48 11.30 -8.03 4.76
CA ASP A 48 12.71 -8.05 5.18
C ASP A 48 12.88 -8.41 6.66
N GLU A 49 11.80 -8.29 7.45
CA GLU A 49 11.76 -8.67 8.87
C GLU A 49 11.03 -10.00 9.13
N ASP A 50 10.76 -10.80 8.09
CA ASP A 50 10.08 -12.11 8.18
C ASP A 50 8.71 -12.05 8.86
N LEU A 51 7.99 -10.93 8.72
CA LEU A 51 6.64 -10.73 9.28
C LEU A 51 5.53 -11.21 8.36
N LEU A 52 5.85 -11.60 7.13
CA LEU A 52 4.91 -12.04 6.12
C LEU A 52 5.10 -13.51 5.78
N VAL A 53 4.00 -14.20 5.53
CA VAL A 53 3.98 -15.60 5.10
C VAL A 53 3.88 -15.66 3.57
N PRO A 54 4.68 -16.50 2.89
CA PRO A 54 4.53 -16.69 1.46
C PRO A 54 3.14 -17.18 1.08
N LEU A 55 2.60 -16.64 -0.01
CA LEU A 55 1.30 -17.00 -0.54
C LEU A 55 1.33 -18.38 -1.20
N ASP A 56 0.30 -19.18 -0.94
CA ASP A 56 0.09 -20.46 -1.60
C ASP A 56 -0.90 -20.30 -2.76
N TYR A 57 -0.39 -20.08 -3.94
CA TYR A 57 -1.19 -19.86 -5.14
C TYR A 57 -2.06 -21.05 -5.55
N SER A 58 -1.81 -22.24 -5.03
CA SER A 58 -2.70 -23.38 -5.25
C SER A 58 -4.06 -23.23 -4.57
N LYS A 59 -4.17 -22.27 -3.65
CA LYS A 59 -5.37 -21.98 -2.85
C LYS A 59 -6.00 -20.62 -3.14
N ILE A 60 -5.40 -19.87 -4.07
CA ILE A 60 -5.86 -18.52 -4.42
C ILE A 60 -6.46 -18.56 -5.82
N GLU A 61 -7.75 -18.28 -5.90
CA GLU A 61 -8.48 -18.16 -7.16
C GLU A 61 -8.64 -16.68 -7.53
N GLY A 62 -8.80 -16.40 -8.83
CA GLY A 62 -9.10 -15.05 -9.32
C GLY A 62 -7.91 -14.13 -9.50
N ILE A 63 -6.67 -14.60 -9.32
CA ILE A 63 -5.46 -13.79 -9.55
C ILE A 63 -5.37 -13.32 -11.01
N GLU A 64 -5.93 -14.08 -11.93
CA GLU A 64 -6.02 -13.75 -13.36
C GLU A 64 -6.91 -12.55 -13.66
N ASN A 65 -7.73 -12.11 -12.71
CA ASN A 65 -8.54 -10.89 -12.83
C ASN A 65 -7.75 -9.61 -12.53
N ILE A 66 -6.51 -9.74 -12.04
CA ILE A 66 -5.64 -8.59 -11.75
C ILE A 66 -4.86 -8.25 -13.01
N GLY A 67 -4.87 -6.97 -13.40
CA GLY A 67 -4.09 -6.51 -14.55
C GLY A 67 -2.59 -6.80 -14.37
N PRO A 68 -1.92 -7.34 -15.39
CA PRO A 68 -0.52 -7.76 -15.29
C PRO A 68 0.43 -6.60 -14.94
N GLU A 69 0.04 -5.37 -15.24
CA GLU A 69 0.78 -4.15 -14.90
C GLU A 69 0.88 -3.90 -13.38
N PHE A 70 -0.01 -4.48 -12.58
CA PHE A 70 0.01 -4.36 -11.12
C PHE A 70 0.74 -5.51 -10.42
N LEU A 71 1.06 -6.55 -11.17
CA LEU A 71 1.75 -7.73 -10.65
C LEU A 71 3.27 -7.59 -10.78
N ASN A 72 4.00 -8.41 -10.04
CA ASN A 72 5.46 -8.54 -10.14
C ASN A 72 6.21 -7.22 -9.92
N GLN A 73 5.75 -6.40 -8.99
CA GLN A 73 6.37 -5.12 -8.65
C GLN A 73 7.70 -5.34 -7.90
N SER A 74 8.58 -4.34 -7.96
CA SER A 74 9.94 -4.42 -7.40
C SER A 74 10.00 -4.69 -5.89
N PHE A 75 8.98 -4.27 -5.14
CA PHE A 75 8.91 -4.51 -3.69
C PHE A 75 8.54 -5.96 -3.34
N ASP A 76 7.86 -6.69 -4.24
CA ASP A 76 7.50 -8.10 -4.06
C ASP A 76 7.58 -8.87 -5.39
N PRO A 77 8.77 -9.17 -5.89
CA PRO A 77 8.95 -9.90 -7.14
C PRO A 77 8.25 -11.25 -7.12
N GLY A 78 7.45 -11.52 -8.16
CA GLY A 78 6.64 -12.72 -8.29
C GLY A 78 5.42 -12.75 -7.37
N ASN A 79 5.05 -11.65 -6.74
CA ASN A 79 3.93 -11.56 -5.79
C ASN A 79 3.98 -12.66 -4.72
N LYS A 80 5.15 -12.90 -4.17
CA LYS A 80 5.38 -14.00 -3.23
C LYS A 80 4.65 -13.81 -1.90
N PHE A 81 4.46 -12.57 -1.46
CA PHE A 81 3.92 -12.22 -0.15
C PHE A 81 2.66 -11.35 -0.21
N SER A 82 2.37 -10.75 -1.36
CA SER A 82 1.29 -9.78 -1.48
C SER A 82 0.49 -9.91 -2.78
N ILE A 83 -0.75 -9.45 -2.72
CA ILE A 83 -1.64 -9.31 -3.88
C ILE A 83 -2.10 -7.86 -3.94
N PRO A 84 -2.07 -7.19 -5.09
CA PRO A 84 -2.56 -5.83 -5.24
C PRO A 84 -4.04 -5.70 -4.88
N TYR A 85 -4.38 -4.68 -4.08
CA TYR A 85 -5.75 -4.39 -3.69
C TYR A 85 -6.21 -3.03 -4.21
N PHE A 86 -5.43 -1.99 -3.96
CA PHE A 86 -5.62 -0.65 -4.50
C PHE A 86 -4.34 -0.15 -5.14
N TRP A 87 -4.49 0.73 -6.10
CA TRP A 87 -3.42 1.52 -6.65
C TRP A 87 -3.87 2.98 -6.80
N GLY A 88 -2.92 3.88 -6.88
CA GLY A 88 -3.18 5.29 -7.09
C GLY A 88 -1.95 6.01 -7.60
N THR A 89 -2.15 7.23 -8.05
CA THR A 89 -1.07 8.12 -8.46
C THR A 89 -0.95 9.28 -7.49
N LEU A 90 0.28 9.72 -7.27
CA LEU A 90 0.58 10.98 -6.60
C LEU A 90 0.86 12.03 -7.68
N GLY A 91 0.42 13.25 -7.45
CA GLY A 91 0.65 14.36 -8.35
C GLY A 91 0.83 15.67 -7.59
N ILE A 92 1.44 16.64 -8.26
CA ILE A 92 1.57 17.99 -7.74
C ILE A 92 0.25 18.73 -7.98
N VAL A 93 -0.36 19.23 -6.91
CA VAL A 93 -1.50 20.15 -6.97
C VAL A 93 -0.99 21.55 -6.64
N TYR A 94 -1.26 22.50 -7.50
CA TYR A 94 -0.82 23.87 -7.31
C TYR A 94 -1.95 24.87 -7.57
N ASN A 95 -1.82 26.07 -6.99
CA ASN A 95 -2.76 27.16 -7.21
C ASN A 95 -2.26 28.04 -8.37
N GLU A 96 -2.96 27.99 -9.50
CA GLU A 96 -2.62 28.75 -10.72
C GLU A 96 -2.54 30.27 -10.53
N THR A 97 -3.15 30.80 -9.46
CA THR A 97 -3.09 32.24 -9.18
C THR A 97 -1.87 32.65 -8.34
N MET A 98 -1.10 31.67 -7.87
CA MET A 98 0.06 31.89 -6.99
C MET A 98 1.37 31.40 -7.60
N VAL A 99 1.31 30.76 -8.75
CA VAL A 99 2.44 30.15 -9.43
C VAL A 99 2.49 30.69 -10.86
N ASP A 100 3.60 31.31 -11.23
CA ASP A 100 3.79 31.92 -12.56
C ASP A 100 3.95 30.84 -13.65
N GLU A 101 4.63 29.73 -13.31
CA GLU A 101 4.84 28.58 -14.20
C GLU A 101 4.41 27.30 -13.50
N ALA A 102 3.62 26.48 -14.19
CA ALA A 102 3.20 25.18 -13.67
C ALA A 102 4.41 24.27 -13.42
N PRO A 103 4.49 23.60 -12.24
CA PRO A 103 5.51 22.58 -12.03
C PRO A 103 5.23 21.36 -12.92
N GLU A 104 6.21 20.95 -13.71
CA GLU A 104 6.12 19.81 -14.62
C GLU A 104 6.80 18.55 -14.07
N HIS A 105 7.77 18.75 -13.16
CA HIS A 105 8.56 17.68 -12.56
C HIS A 105 8.58 17.80 -11.03
N TRP A 106 8.80 16.67 -10.35
CA TRP A 106 8.95 16.65 -8.89
C TRP A 106 10.10 17.55 -8.41
N ASP A 107 11.18 17.63 -9.19
CA ASP A 107 12.34 18.47 -8.87
C ASP A 107 12.02 19.96 -8.88
N ASP A 108 10.94 20.36 -9.56
CA ASP A 108 10.52 21.76 -9.57
C ASP A 108 10.13 22.26 -8.18
N LEU A 109 9.66 21.35 -7.30
CA LEU A 109 9.30 21.69 -5.92
C LEU A 109 10.49 22.22 -5.10
N TRP A 110 11.73 21.98 -5.53
CA TRP A 110 12.95 22.45 -4.88
C TRP A 110 13.40 23.83 -5.38
N LYS A 111 12.68 24.43 -6.33
CA LYS A 111 13.00 25.77 -6.81
C LYS A 111 12.81 26.81 -5.70
N PRO A 112 13.67 27.86 -5.63
CA PRO A 112 13.59 28.86 -4.57
C PRO A 112 12.24 29.57 -4.46
N GLU A 113 11.50 29.69 -5.55
CA GLU A 113 10.18 30.32 -5.62
C GLU A 113 9.11 29.56 -4.82
N TYR A 114 9.28 28.25 -4.60
CA TYR A 114 8.37 27.42 -3.81
C TYR A 114 8.80 27.29 -2.35
N LYS A 115 9.86 27.99 -1.95
CA LYS A 115 10.33 27.94 -0.57
C LYS A 115 9.20 28.32 0.41
N ASP A 116 9.02 27.52 1.45
CA ASP A 116 8.00 27.70 2.49
C ASP A 116 6.54 27.64 1.95
N SER A 117 6.32 27.11 0.74
CA SER A 117 5.00 27.03 0.06
C SER A 117 4.60 25.62 -0.31
N VAL A 118 5.44 24.61 -0.06
CA VAL A 118 5.16 23.20 -0.29
C VAL A 118 4.67 22.57 1.02
N GLY A 119 3.50 21.92 0.98
CA GLY A 119 2.88 21.26 2.12
C GLY A 119 2.98 19.74 2.09
#